data_262ca2712208d4d74b4707dd2a8557fc
#
_entry.id   262ca2712208d4d74b4707dd2a8557fc
#
_cell.length_a   1.000
_cell.length_b   1.000
_cell.length_c   1.000
_cell.angle_alpha   90.00
_cell.angle_beta   90.00
_cell.angle_gamma   90.00
#
_symmetry.space_group_name_H-M   'P 1'
#
loop_
_entity.id
_entity.type
_entity.pdbx_description
1 polymer ?
#
loop_
_entity_poly.entity_id
_entity_poly.type
_entity_poly.pdbx_seq_one_letter_code
_entity_poly.pdbx_strand_id
1 'polypeptide(L)'
;MKNKKTALGSVRKKRRKLQCIETFFQTNDLVTAKQMLSSIMQYAVNGKDWLKKDPSVILQFHQSLNLFIREGYMISKKKKKRKVNAASYIGSPMMKGSLSAKEYENPLLVFKRAFKEYSIQEFDYFISGIVYFSQQMYRYGPESNLVRPYIHLSKMLDAAYLMLERGIQKNDSKKVK
;
A
#
# COMPACT_ATOMS: atom_id res chain seq x y z
N MET A 1 38.28 23.72 16.44
CA MET A 1 36.80 23.58 16.46
C MET A 1 36.37 22.89 15.20
N LYS A 2 36.10 21.56 15.22
CA LYS A 2 35.69 20.76 14.04
C LYS A 2 34.22 20.38 14.15
N ASN A 3 33.49 20.62 13.07
CA ASN A 3 32.07 20.62 12.84
C ASN A 3 31.26 19.39 13.31
N LYS A 4 30.33 19.61 14.24
CA LYS A 4 29.26 18.67 14.68
C LYS A 4 28.01 18.69 13.75
N LYS A 5 28.10 19.17 12.51
CA LYS A 5 26.90 19.32 11.63
C LYS A 5 26.49 18.09 10.81
N THR A 6 27.27 17.02 10.79
CA THR A 6 27.04 15.86 9.87
C THR A 6 26.14 14.76 10.43
N ALA A 7 25.90 14.69 11.76
CA ALA A 7 25.12 13.60 12.36
C ALA A 7 23.60 13.79 12.23
N LEU A 8 23.09 15.03 12.37
CA LEU A 8 21.64 15.31 12.33
C LEU A 8 21.01 15.10 10.94
N GLY A 9 21.76 15.39 9.87
CA GLY A 9 21.27 15.21 8.48
C GLY A 9 21.05 13.75 8.08
N SER A 10 21.87 12.83 8.65
CA SER A 10 21.78 11.40 8.37
C SER A 10 20.56 10.73 9.02
N VAL A 11 20.18 11.16 10.21
CA VAL A 11 19.01 10.64 10.96
C VAL A 11 17.70 11.05 10.28
N ARG A 12 17.60 12.31 9.81
CA ARG A 12 16.41 12.81 9.08
C ARG A 12 16.19 12.08 7.75
N LYS A 13 17.25 11.72 7.01
CA LYS A 13 17.15 10.96 5.76
C LYS A 13 16.71 9.51 5.97
N LYS A 14 16.96 8.91 7.15
CA LYS A 14 16.55 7.53 7.47
C LYS A 14 15.04 7.39 7.70
N ARG A 15 14.37 8.40 8.31
CA ARG A 15 12.93 8.36 8.62
C ARG A 15 12.00 8.52 7.40
N ARG A 16 12.43 9.15 6.32
CA ARG A 16 11.60 9.48 5.14
C ARG A 16 11.16 8.29 4.26
N LYS A 17 11.40 7.03 4.64
CA LYS A 17 11.30 5.90 3.68
C LYS A 17 9.97 5.16 3.66
N LEU A 18 9.11 5.34 4.65
CA LEU A 18 7.75 4.80 4.73
C LEU A 18 6.76 5.86 5.24
N GLN A 19 7.11 7.13 5.11
CA GLN A 19 6.34 8.21 5.73
C GLN A 19 4.90 8.28 5.20
N CYS A 20 4.69 8.12 3.88
CA CYS A 20 3.33 8.14 3.34
C CYS A 20 2.55 6.89 3.76
N ILE A 21 3.21 5.73 3.88
CA ILE A 21 2.59 4.49 4.40
C ILE A 21 2.25 4.66 5.89
N GLU A 22 3.18 5.19 6.69
CA GLU A 22 2.93 5.50 8.10
C GLU A 22 1.77 6.48 8.26
N THR A 23 1.77 7.58 7.51
CA THR A 23 0.68 8.57 7.52
C THR A 23 -0.65 7.96 7.08
N PHE A 24 -0.64 7.09 6.06
CA PHE A 24 -1.83 6.39 5.61
C PHE A 24 -2.46 5.57 6.75
N PHE A 25 -1.67 4.80 7.50
CA PHE A 25 -2.17 3.98 8.59
C PHE A 25 -2.41 4.74 9.91
N GLN A 26 -1.95 5.98 10.02
CA GLN A 26 -2.34 6.88 11.10
C GLN A 26 -3.77 7.43 10.91
N THR A 27 -4.19 7.59 9.66
CA THR A 27 -5.54 8.09 9.32
C THR A 27 -6.53 6.98 9.01
N ASN A 28 -6.06 5.82 8.57
CA ASN A 28 -6.88 4.66 8.21
C ASN A 28 -6.24 3.42 8.83
N ASP A 29 -6.83 2.83 9.86
CA ASP A 29 -6.38 1.49 10.27
C ASP A 29 -6.58 0.46 9.15
N LEU A 30 -5.88 -0.68 9.23
CA LEU A 30 -5.88 -1.69 8.17
C LEU A 30 -7.29 -2.21 7.85
N VAL A 31 -8.11 -2.43 8.90
CA VAL A 31 -9.46 -2.98 8.73
C VAL A 31 -10.35 -1.95 8.04
N THR A 32 -10.34 -0.72 8.52
CA THR A 32 -11.10 0.39 7.93
C THR A 32 -10.67 0.67 6.49
N ALA A 33 -9.37 0.65 6.19
CA ALA A 33 -8.87 0.85 4.83
C ALA A 33 -9.36 -0.25 3.87
N LYS A 34 -9.31 -1.51 4.29
CA LYS A 34 -9.80 -2.64 3.48
C LYS A 34 -11.32 -2.62 3.33
N GLN A 35 -12.05 -2.26 4.37
CA GLN A 35 -13.51 -2.12 4.31
C GLN A 35 -13.91 -0.99 3.35
N MET A 36 -13.24 0.15 3.41
CA MET A 36 -13.50 1.28 2.50
C MET A 36 -13.22 0.88 1.05
N LEU A 37 -12.07 0.28 0.76
CA LEU A 37 -11.73 -0.20 -0.57
C LEU A 37 -12.74 -1.23 -1.08
N SER A 38 -13.14 -2.18 -0.23
CA SER A 38 -14.15 -3.20 -0.56
C SER A 38 -15.53 -2.58 -0.84
N SER A 39 -15.96 -1.63 0.00
CA SER A 39 -17.22 -0.93 -0.21
C SER A 39 -17.25 -0.16 -1.53
N ILE A 40 -16.20 0.64 -1.80
CA ILE A 40 -16.08 1.38 -3.07
C ILE A 40 -16.15 0.40 -4.26
N MET A 41 -15.40 -0.70 -4.20
CA MET A 41 -15.40 -1.72 -5.25
C MET A 41 -16.77 -2.37 -5.44
N GLN A 42 -17.44 -2.74 -4.33
CA GLN A 42 -18.76 -3.36 -4.35
C GLN A 42 -19.80 -2.45 -5.03
N TYR A 43 -19.84 -1.18 -4.65
CA TYR A 43 -20.78 -0.22 -5.25
C TYR A 43 -20.43 0.09 -6.71
N ALA A 44 -19.14 0.15 -7.05
CA ALA A 44 -18.70 0.33 -8.44
C ALA A 44 -19.15 -0.82 -9.36
N VAL A 45 -19.12 -2.06 -8.86
CA VAL A 45 -19.51 -3.25 -9.65
C VAL A 45 -21.02 -3.42 -9.70
N ASN A 46 -21.73 -3.18 -8.60
CA ASN A 46 -23.17 -3.40 -8.54
C ASN A 46 -23.99 -2.41 -9.37
N GLY A 47 -23.54 -1.18 -9.52
CA GLY A 47 -24.15 -0.14 -10.36
C GLY A 47 -25.61 0.22 -10.05
N LYS A 48 -26.23 -0.46 -9.07
CA LYS A 48 -27.66 -0.28 -8.73
C LYS A 48 -27.90 0.79 -7.68
N ASP A 49 -26.88 1.06 -6.88
CA ASP A 49 -26.95 2.01 -5.77
C ASP A 49 -25.61 2.75 -5.65
N TRP A 50 -25.59 3.86 -4.94
CA TRP A 50 -24.37 4.64 -4.71
C TRP A 50 -23.91 4.52 -3.26
N LEU A 51 -22.61 4.66 -3.05
CA LEU A 51 -22.02 4.56 -1.71
C LEU A 51 -22.48 5.73 -0.84
N LYS A 52 -23.37 5.47 0.11
CA LYS A 52 -23.93 6.45 1.06
C LYS A 52 -22.91 6.80 2.15
N LYS A 53 -21.82 7.44 1.75
CA LYS A 53 -20.82 8.00 2.66
C LYS A 53 -20.59 9.46 2.30
N ASP A 54 -20.11 10.24 3.26
CA ASP A 54 -19.70 11.62 3.01
C ASP A 54 -18.67 11.66 1.87
N PRO A 55 -18.93 12.39 0.78
CA PRO A 55 -18.01 12.51 -0.34
C PRO A 55 -16.62 12.98 0.07
N SER A 56 -16.50 13.81 1.12
CA SER A 56 -15.21 14.28 1.63
C SER A 56 -14.36 13.12 2.17
N VAL A 57 -14.97 12.15 2.85
CA VAL A 57 -14.29 10.95 3.38
C VAL A 57 -13.81 10.06 2.23
N ILE A 58 -14.62 9.90 1.19
CA ILE A 58 -14.25 9.10 0.01
C ILE A 58 -13.09 9.77 -0.73
N LEU A 59 -13.15 11.09 -0.92
CA LEU A 59 -12.09 11.86 -1.57
C LEU A 59 -10.78 11.82 -0.76
N GLN A 60 -10.86 11.98 0.55
CA GLN A 60 -9.69 11.88 1.44
C GLN A 60 -9.06 10.49 1.38
N PHE A 61 -9.87 9.43 1.39
CA PHE A 61 -9.37 8.06 1.22
C PHE A 61 -8.71 7.86 -0.14
N HIS A 62 -9.34 8.32 -1.23
CA HIS A 62 -8.78 8.27 -2.58
C HIS A 62 -7.41 8.96 -2.66
N GLN A 63 -7.28 10.18 -2.12
CA GLN A 63 -6.02 10.92 -2.12
C GLN A 63 -4.93 10.21 -1.31
N SER A 64 -5.27 9.72 -0.12
CA SER A 64 -4.32 9.00 0.74
C SER A 64 -3.88 7.67 0.13
N LEU A 65 -4.77 6.96 -0.54
CA LEU A 65 -4.46 5.71 -1.25
C LEU A 65 -3.54 5.95 -2.45
N ASN A 66 -3.72 7.06 -3.18
CA ASN A 66 -2.81 7.44 -4.27
C ASN A 66 -1.39 7.74 -3.77
N LEU A 67 -1.24 8.43 -2.64
CA LEU A 67 0.06 8.64 -2.01
C LEU A 67 0.70 7.34 -1.55
N PHE A 68 -0.08 6.44 -0.95
CA PHE A 68 0.33 5.09 -0.56
C PHE A 68 0.87 4.29 -1.75
N ILE A 69 0.19 4.29 -2.89
CA ILE A 69 0.61 3.59 -4.11
C ILE A 69 1.92 4.15 -4.64
N ARG A 70 2.07 5.47 -4.71
CA ARG A 70 3.31 6.13 -5.15
C ARG A 70 4.50 5.72 -4.29
N GLU A 71 4.33 5.66 -2.97
CA GLU A 71 5.40 5.18 -2.09
C GLU A 71 5.66 3.68 -2.29
N GLY A 72 4.63 2.86 -2.44
CA GLY A 72 4.73 1.44 -2.78
C GLY A 72 5.54 1.20 -4.06
N TYR A 73 5.32 2.01 -5.09
CA TYR A 73 6.13 1.99 -6.31
C TYR A 73 7.60 2.30 -6.03
N MET A 74 7.87 3.35 -5.26
CA MET A 74 9.24 3.70 -4.89
C MET A 74 9.95 2.60 -4.10
N ILE A 75 9.20 1.84 -3.31
CA ILE A 75 9.70 0.65 -2.60
C ILE A 75 10.03 -0.47 -3.59
N SER A 76 9.15 -0.72 -4.56
CA SER A 76 9.33 -1.78 -5.57
C SER A 76 10.59 -1.60 -6.43
N LYS A 77 10.94 -0.35 -6.75
CA LYS A 77 12.09 0.01 -7.62
C LYS A 77 13.45 -0.04 -6.92
N LYS A 78 13.49 -0.15 -5.60
CA LYS A 78 14.77 -0.14 -4.88
C LYS A 78 15.52 -1.46 -5.08
N LYS A 79 16.65 -1.39 -5.80
CA LYS A 79 17.53 -2.54 -6.12
C LYS A 79 18.29 -3.12 -4.91
N LYS A 80 18.49 -2.37 -3.82
CA LYS A 80 19.20 -2.86 -2.63
C LYS A 80 18.36 -3.90 -1.91
N LYS A 81 18.98 -5.04 -1.58
CA LYS A 81 18.38 -6.12 -0.79
C LYS A 81 17.91 -5.56 0.55
N ARG A 82 16.65 -5.18 0.66
CA ARG A 82 16.00 -4.88 1.93
C ARG A 82 15.40 -6.16 2.43
N LYS A 83 15.63 -6.46 3.69
CA LYS A 83 14.91 -7.50 4.41
C LYS A 83 13.94 -6.83 5.36
N VAL A 84 12.73 -7.27 5.38
CA VAL A 84 11.81 -7.03 6.49
C VAL A 84 12.23 -7.98 7.59
N ASN A 85 12.20 -7.54 8.84
CA ASN A 85 12.54 -8.40 9.96
C ASN A 85 11.67 -9.67 9.91
N ALA A 86 12.26 -10.80 10.28
CA ALA A 86 11.50 -12.02 10.41
C ALA A 86 10.37 -11.80 11.44
N ALA A 87 9.24 -12.46 11.25
CA ALA A 87 8.22 -12.47 12.28
C ALA A 87 8.82 -13.09 13.54
N SER A 88 8.78 -12.37 14.65
CA SER A 88 9.20 -12.87 15.96
C SER A 88 8.27 -13.99 16.46
N TYR A 89 7.14 -14.17 15.80
CA TYR A 89 6.14 -15.18 16.07
C TYR A 89 5.59 -15.72 14.74
N ILE A 90 5.49 -17.05 14.62
CA ILE A 90 4.75 -17.68 13.52
C ILE A 90 3.27 -17.47 13.84
N GLY A 91 2.77 -16.30 13.47
CA GLY A 91 1.39 -15.92 13.72
C GLY A 91 0.40 -16.88 13.08
N SER A 92 -0.77 -16.97 13.68
CA SER A 92 -1.92 -17.73 13.16
C SER A 92 -2.12 -17.45 11.65
N PRO A 93 -2.57 -18.44 10.87
CA PRO A 93 -2.95 -18.24 9.47
C PRO A 93 -3.88 -17.05 9.23
N MET A 94 -4.70 -16.70 10.21
CA MET A 94 -5.59 -15.52 10.18
C MET A 94 -4.83 -14.19 10.10
N MET A 95 -3.59 -14.11 10.61
CA MET A 95 -2.77 -12.90 10.56
C MET A 95 -2.10 -12.66 9.19
N LYS A 96 -2.18 -13.63 8.26
CA LYS A 96 -1.63 -13.48 6.91
C LYS A 96 -2.48 -12.59 6.01
N GLY A 97 -3.74 -12.34 6.36
CA GLY A 97 -4.67 -11.60 5.53
C GLY A 97 -4.79 -12.23 4.13
N SER A 98 -4.63 -11.43 3.08
CA SER A 98 -4.66 -11.90 1.69
C SER A 98 -3.30 -12.43 1.17
N LEU A 99 -2.26 -12.49 2.03
CA LEU A 99 -0.90 -12.84 1.64
C LEU A 99 -0.68 -14.35 1.58
N SER A 100 0.06 -14.81 0.56
CA SER A 100 0.62 -16.16 0.55
C SER A 100 1.76 -16.28 1.59
N ALA A 101 2.17 -17.52 1.94
CA ALA A 101 3.28 -17.76 2.87
C ALA A 101 4.56 -17.01 2.45
N LYS A 102 4.92 -17.06 1.15
CA LYS A 102 6.09 -16.36 0.60
C LYS A 102 5.98 -14.84 0.69
N GLU A 103 4.78 -14.30 0.50
CA GLU A 103 4.50 -12.85 0.61
C GLU A 103 4.49 -12.40 2.07
N TYR A 104 4.01 -13.26 2.98
CA TYR A 104 4.09 -13.01 4.41
C TYR A 104 5.54 -12.97 4.92
N GLU A 105 6.39 -13.90 4.47
CA GLU A 105 7.82 -13.89 4.80
C GLU A 105 8.55 -12.68 4.21
N ASN A 106 8.20 -12.30 2.99
CA ASN A 106 8.81 -11.15 2.30
C ASN A 106 7.74 -10.23 1.67
N PRO A 107 7.16 -9.32 2.47
CA PRO A 107 6.11 -8.40 2.01
C PRO A 107 6.51 -7.51 0.83
N LEU A 108 7.82 -7.28 0.63
CA LEU A 108 8.33 -6.51 -0.52
C LEU A 108 8.00 -7.18 -1.88
N LEU A 109 7.77 -8.50 -1.90
CA LEU A 109 7.40 -9.22 -3.12
C LEU A 109 6.03 -8.78 -3.65
N VAL A 110 5.12 -8.40 -2.77
CA VAL A 110 3.78 -7.93 -3.14
C VAL A 110 3.88 -6.68 -4.02
N PHE A 111 4.63 -5.67 -3.57
CA PHE A 111 4.85 -4.45 -4.33
C PHE A 111 5.56 -4.71 -5.66
N LYS A 112 6.56 -5.59 -5.66
CA LYS A 112 7.27 -5.95 -6.90
C LYS A 112 6.37 -6.61 -7.93
N ARG A 113 5.48 -7.51 -7.48
CA ARG A 113 4.51 -8.19 -8.36
C ARG A 113 3.46 -7.23 -8.89
N ALA A 114 2.86 -6.42 -8.00
CA ALA A 114 1.87 -5.43 -8.37
C ALA A 114 2.41 -4.47 -9.44
N PHE A 115 3.59 -3.89 -9.22
CA PHE A 115 4.20 -2.94 -10.16
C PHE A 115 5.01 -3.58 -11.32
N LYS A 116 5.01 -4.90 -11.42
CA LYS A 116 5.39 -5.62 -12.65
C LYS A 116 4.19 -5.74 -13.59
N GLU A 117 2.99 -5.88 -13.03
CA GLU A 117 1.74 -6.10 -13.76
C GLU A 117 1.05 -4.77 -14.12
N TYR A 118 1.10 -3.79 -13.21
CA TYR A 118 0.43 -2.48 -13.38
C TYR A 118 1.41 -1.33 -13.12
N SER A 119 1.30 -0.29 -13.93
CA SER A 119 1.96 1.01 -13.69
C SER A 119 1.23 1.82 -12.61
N ILE A 120 1.86 2.92 -12.16
CA ILE A 120 1.18 3.88 -11.25
C ILE A 120 -0.06 4.46 -11.92
N GLN A 121 0.03 4.80 -13.21
CA GLN A 121 -1.05 5.39 -13.97
C GLN A 121 -2.25 4.45 -14.09
N GLU A 122 -2.01 3.16 -14.29
CA GLU A 122 -3.08 2.15 -14.33
C GLU A 122 -3.75 1.99 -12.96
N PHE A 123 -2.99 2.00 -11.87
CA PHE A 123 -3.59 2.02 -10.52
C PHE A 123 -4.38 3.29 -10.24
N ASP A 124 -3.87 4.47 -10.63
CA ASP A 124 -4.55 5.75 -10.48
C ASP A 124 -5.86 5.78 -11.29
N TYR A 125 -5.82 5.31 -12.54
CA TYR A 125 -6.99 5.14 -13.39
C TYR A 125 -8.02 4.19 -12.76
N PHE A 126 -7.56 3.03 -12.27
CA PHE A 126 -8.42 2.06 -11.60
C PHE A 126 -9.11 2.64 -10.38
N ILE A 127 -8.35 3.29 -9.47
CA ILE A 127 -8.92 3.83 -8.23
C ILE A 127 -9.90 4.96 -8.52
N SER A 128 -9.52 5.88 -9.41
CA SER A 128 -10.40 6.96 -9.84
C SER A 128 -11.68 6.39 -10.46
N GLY A 129 -11.56 5.38 -11.31
CA GLY A 129 -12.68 4.70 -11.94
C GLY A 129 -13.65 4.10 -10.92
N ILE A 130 -13.17 3.28 -9.97
CA ILE A 130 -14.05 2.66 -8.97
C ILE A 130 -14.70 3.70 -8.04
N VAL A 131 -14.01 4.80 -7.72
CA VAL A 131 -14.59 5.90 -6.94
C VAL A 131 -15.72 6.57 -7.74
N TYR A 132 -15.49 6.92 -9.00
CA TYR A 132 -16.53 7.54 -9.84
C TYR A 132 -17.73 6.63 -10.05
N PHE A 133 -17.51 5.33 -10.33
CA PHE A 133 -18.59 4.36 -10.47
C PHE A 133 -19.37 4.15 -9.16
N SER A 134 -18.68 4.12 -8.02
CA SER A 134 -19.32 3.98 -6.71
C SER A 134 -20.21 5.15 -6.33
N GLN A 135 -20.02 6.30 -6.98
CA GLN A 135 -20.83 7.52 -6.83
C GLN A 135 -21.87 7.70 -7.95
N GLN A 136 -22.04 6.68 -8.80
CA GLN A 136 -22.92 6.74 -9.99
C GLN A 136 -22.66 7.93 -10.93
N MET A 137 -21.42 8.39 -10.98
CA MET A 137 -21.04 9.49 -11.89
C MET A 137 -21.01 9.05 -13.37
N TYR A 138 -21.06 7.74 -13.61
CA TYR A 138 -21.15 7.13 -14.95
C TYR A 138 -22.36 6.24 -15.04
N ARG A 139 -23.03 6.25 -16.21
CA ARG A 139 -24.22 5.43 -16.49
C ARG A 139 -23.91 3.99 -16.85
N TYR A 140 -22.68 3.71 -17.28
CA TYR A 140 -22.23 2.38 -17.70
C TYR A 140 -21.21 1.85 -16.72
N GLY A 141 -21.28 0.55 -16.44
CA GLY A 141 -20.32 -0.12 -15.56
C GLY A 141 -18.91 -0.13 -16.17
N PRO A 142 -17.91 -0.45 -15.36
CA PRO A 142 -16.52 -0.48 -15.82
C PRO A 142 -16.31 -1.60 -16.86
N GLU A 143 -15.78 -1.24 -18.02
CA GLU A 143 -15.50 -2.17 -19.13
C GLU A 143 -14.28 -3.07 -18.87
N SER A 144 -13.48 -2.78 -17.85
CA SER A 144 -12.21 -3.45 -17.56
C SER A 144 -12.30 -4.44 -16.40
N ASN A 145 -11.38 -5.40 -16.38
CA ASN A 145 -11.24 -6.32 -15.25
C ASN A 145 -10.77 -5.61 -14.00
N LEU A 146 -11.70 -5.25 -13.10
CA LEU A 146 -11.42 -4.54 -11.84
C LEU A 146 -10.87 -5.46 -10.74
N VAL A 147 -11.04 -6.77 -10.84
CA VAL A 147 -10.75 -7.72 -9.76
C VAL A 147 -9.25 -7.82 -9.49
N ARG A 148 -8.43 -7.88 -10.54
CA ARG A 148 -6.97 -8.04 -10.38
C ARG A 148 -6.31 -6.85 -9.69
N PRO A 149 -6.49 -5.58 -10.13
CA PRO A 149 -5.92 -4.44 -9.43
C PRO A 149 -6.46 -4.29 -8.01
N TYR A 150 -7.74 -4.63 -7.76
CA TYR A 150 -8.30 -4.69 -6.40
C TYR A 150 -7.55 -5.70 -5.49
N ILE A 151 -7.28 -6.91 -6.00
CA ILE A 151 -6.52 -7.93 -5.26
C ILE A 151 -5.10 -7.43 -4.95
N HIS A 152 -4.43 -6.80 -5.92
CA HIS A 152 -3.11 -6.22 -5.69
C HIS A 152 -3.13 -5.13 -4.62
N LEU A 153 -4.11 -4.23 -4.65
CA LEU A 153 -4.26 -3.18 -3.63
C LEU A 153 -4.51 -3.77 -2.24
N SER A 154 -5.42 -4.73 -2.12
CA SER A 154 -5.70 -5.41 -0.85
C SER A 154 -4.45 -6.08 -0.28
N LYS A 155 -3.68 -6.77 -1.12
CA LYS A 155 -2.39 -7.37 -0.72
C LYS A 155 -1.34 -6.33 -0.36
N MET A 156 -1.27 -5.21 -1.08
CA MET A 156 -0.33 -4.14 -0.75
C MET A 156 -0.65 -3.50 0.61
N LEU A 157 -1.91 -3.36 0.99
CA LEU A 157 -2.30 -2.90 2.33
C LEU A 157 -1.82 -3.87 3.41
N ASP A 158 -2.10 -5.18 3.27
CA ASP A 158 -1.62 -6.20 4.21
C ASP A 158 -0.09 -6.21 4.31
N ALA A 159 0.61 -6.16 3.18
CA ALA A 159 2.07 -6.17 3.12
C ALA A 159 2.70 -4.91 3.75
N ALA A 160 2.12 -3.74 3.50
CA ALA A 160 2.59 -2.48 4.06
C ALA A 160 2.41 -2.46 5.59
N TYR A 161 1.28 -2.92 6.09
CA TYR A 161 1.04 -3.04 7.52
C TYR A 161 2.06 -3.93 8.20
N LEU A 162 2.33 -5.13 7.63
CA LEU A 162 3.40 -6.01 8.13
C LEU A 162 4.78 -5.37 8.10
N MET A 163 5.07 -4.54 7.10
CA MET A 163 6.35 -3.83 7.02
C MET A 163 6.50 -2.78 8.11
N LEU A 164 5.40 -2.14 8.53
CA LEU A 164 5.41 -1.21 9.67
C LEU A 164 5.60 -1.97 10.99
N GLU A 165 4.85 -3.04 11.20
CA GLU A 165 4.94 -3.84 12.43
C GLU A 165 6.34 -4.44 12.64
N ARG A 166 6.92 -5.02 11.60
CA ARG A 166 8.22 -5.70 11.67
C ARG A 166 9.43 -4.78 11.56
N GLY A 167 9.23 -3.60 10.97
CA GLY A 167 10.32 -2.71 10.59
C GLY A 167 11.13 -3.22 9.38
N ILE A 168 11.83 -2.31 8.73
CA ILE A 168 12.69 -2.61 7.58
C ILE A 168 14.16 -2.47 7.99
N GLN A 169 14.91 -3.56 7.95
CA GLN A 169 16.36 -3.53 8.11
C GLN A 169 17.06 -3.14 6.80
N LYS A 170 18.15 -2.38 6.93
CA LYS A 170 19.16 -2.30 5.88
C LYS A 170 20.05 -3.53 5.98
N ASN A 171 20.21 -4.29 4.92
CA ASN A 171 21.37 -5.17 4.83
C ASN A 171 22.61 -4.27 4.64
N ASP A 172 23.27 -3.92 5.71
CA ASP A 172 24.66 -3.52 5.66
C ASP A 172 25.44 -4.82 5.37
N SER A 173 25.63 -5.11 4.08
CA SER A 173 26.61 -6.11 3.67
C SER A 173 27.95 -5.59 4.13
N LYS A 174 28.38 -5.99 5.35
CA LYS A 174 29.79 -5.87 5.75
C LYS A 174 30.57 -6.63 4.70
N LYS A 175 31.29 -5.93 3.87
CA LYS A 175 32.43 -6.50 3.14
C LYS A 175 33.39 -6.96 4.23
N VAL A 176 33.34 -8.23 4.57
CA VAL A 176 34.45 -8.89 5.23
C VAL A 176 35.57 -8.90 4.17
N LYS A 177 36.59 -8.11 4.44
CA LYS A 177 37.87 -8.19 3.72
C LYS A 177 38.65 -9.38 4.25
#